data_4560ac138bd542551bf49230314a012b
#
_entry.id   4560ac138bd542551bf49230314a012b
#
_cell.length_a   1.000
_cell.length_b   1.000
_cell.length_c   1.000
_cell.angle_alpha   90.00
_cell.angle_beta   90.00
_cell.angle_gamma   90.00
#
_symmetry.space_group_name_H-M   'P 1'
#
loop_
_entity.id
_entity.type
_entity.pdbx_description
1 polymer ?
#
loop_
_entity_poly.entity_id
_entity_poly.type
_entity_poly.pdbx_seq_one_letter_code
_entity_poly.pdbx_strand_id
1 'polypeptide(L)'
;MSCLFNSFDPYFKQPFGAVRAGQTVRLSLCIPEELGYVDPHLVLKKEGKFDVPVYYRMNFDGQTPRQNHFSVEVPLNDPGLYFYYFDLYTDFRRIVRGPDNCGVISWQDGESWQITVYEQDFETPESIKGKVFYQIFPDRFCEGVENKPMPFADRIYQADKHAEPFWQPNEVGGHLNEDYFGGDLKGIQQKLPYLHEMGVDFIYLNPIFEAHSNHRYNTADYLNVDPLLGTNEDFEALCTAAQKYGIGIVLDGVFSHTGSDSRYFNREGRYGEGGAYRDPNSPYRCWYDFGPQYKDGYRSWWGFETLPEVDEETPSYVEFITGPGGVIDTWLRRGAAGFRLDVADELPDEFIEKVRAAAKRVSPEKFLLGEVWEDATTKFGFNKRRTYLLGKGLDSVMNSPFKNAVLDFVKGKPAEQAMTEILTICEHYPAPAMDTALNFLSTHDTERALTVIADEPANGRGRAWQSGRCVTGDAYEEGLLRLRMAYAIIYTLPGVPCLYYGDEIAMQGYRDPFNRAFFRWDAHEQRLRPVLAQLAQLRHTCEAFRTGQLRVLRAEDGILHYQRVGKVETAEIIVNRTEHIIVETLASGKSTEVNPMGFTIVVEEVGHNPDHSYYDYV
;
A
#
# COMPACT_ATOMS: atom_id res chain seq x y z
N MET A 1 -10.47 28.97 -18.91
CA MET A 1 -9.15 29.16 -19.55
C MET A 1 -8.71 27.79 -20.03
N SER A 2 -8.19 27.71 -21.26
CA SER A 2 -7.59 26.45 -21.72
C SER A 2 -6.40 26.09 -20.83
N CYS A 3 -6.25 24.81 -20.45
CA CYS A 3 -5.13 24.33 -19.65
C CYS A 3 -3.82 24.52 -20.44
N LEU A 4 -2.80 25.09 -19.79
CA LEU A 4 -1.50 25.37 -20.44
C LEU A 4 -0.65 24.10 -20.51
N PHE A 5 -0.77 23.25 -19.49
CA PHE A 5 -0.08 21.99 -19.31
C PHE A 5 -0.81 21.15 -18.25
N ASN A 6 -0.89 19.84 -18.46
CA ASN A 6 -1.37 18.90 -17.45
C ASN A 6 -0.64 17.56 -17.66
N SER A 7 0.18 17.16 -16.71
CA SER A 7 0.98 15.93 -16.83
C SER A 7 0.15 14.64 -16.86
N PHE A 8 -1.13 14.70 -16.49
CA PHE A 8 -2.05 13.56 -16.57
C PHE A 8 -2.63 13.36 -17.98
N ASP A 9 -2.55 14.37 -18.84
CA ASP A 9 -3.05 14.32 -20.21
C ASP A 9 -1.93 13.88 -21.17
N PRO A 10 -2.13 12.78 -21.94
CA PRO A 10 -1.16 12.29 -22.91
C PRO A 10 -0.76 13.29 -23.99
N TYR A 11 -1.58 14.30 -24.25
CA TYR A 11 -1.19 15.39 -25.16
C TYR A 11 0.01 16.17 -24.62
N PHE A 12 0.04 16.44 -23.30
CA PHE A 12 1.07 17.26 -22.69
C PHE A 12 2.30 16.47 -22.23
N LYS A 13 2.13 15.20 -21.84
CA LYS A 13 3.23 14.36 -21.37
C LYS A 13 3.14 12.92 -21.89
N GLN A 14 4.17 12.49 -22.59
CA GLN A 14 4.30 11.13 -23.11
C GLN A 14 5.68 10.55 -22.82
N PRO A 15 5.77 9.32 -22.24
CA PRO A 15 4.65 8.53 -21.70
C PRO A 15 4.08 9.14 -20.43
N PHE A 16 2.85 8.75 -20.08
CA PHE A 16 2.29 9.04 -18.75
C PHE A 16 3.09 8.27 -17.68
N GLY A 17 3.22 8.89 -16.49
CA GLY A 17 3.79 8.23 -15.32
C GLY A 17 5.30 8.30 -15.25
N ALA A 18 5.85 7.41 -14.41
CA ALA A 18 7.29 7.19 -14.25
C ALA A 18 7.87 6.52 -15.50
N VAL A 19 9.16 6.72 -15.75
CA VAL A 19 9.84 6.20 -16.94
C VAL A 19 11.05 5.34 -16.59
N ARG A 20 11.35 4.37 -17.45
CA ARG A 20 12.58 3.57 -17.34
C ARG A 20 13.79 4.40 -17.70
N ALA A 21 14.90 4.18 -17.03
CA ALA A 21 16.19 4.76 -17.44
C ALA A 21 16.48 4.43 -18.91
N GLY A 22 16.87 5.45 -19.68
CA GLY A 22 17.10 5.37 -21.11
C GLY A 22 15.88 5.70 -21.99
N GLN A 23 14.71 5.93 -21.40
CA GLN A 23 13.54 6.40 -22.15
C GLN A 23 13.57 7.91 -22.37
N THR A 24 12.91 8.35 -23.44
CA THR A 24 12.69 9.77 -23.75
C THR A 24 11.27 10.16 -23.33
N VAL A 25 11.14 11.32 -22.70
CA VAL A 25 9.86 11.94 -22.36
C VAL A 25 9.62 13.12 -23.30
N ARG A 26 8.45 13.16 -23.92
CA ARG A 26 7.96 14.34 -24.66
C ARG A 26 7.06 15.16 -23.75
N LEU A 27 7.33 16.47 -23.68
CA LEU A 27 6.52 17.45 -22.97
C LEU A 27 6.04 18.51 -23.94
N SER A 28 4.76 18.86 -23.90
CA SER A 28 4.12 19.83 -24.79
C SER A 28 3.43 20.93 -24.01
N LEU A 29 3.32 22.11 -24.60
CA LEU A 29 2.62 23.27 -24.05
C LEU A 29 1.60 23.79 -25.03
N CYS A 30 0.46 24.28 -24.52
CA CYS A 30 -0.50 25.11 -25.24
C CYS A 30 -0.50 26.50 -24.65
N ILE A 31 0.00 27.49 -25.37
CA ILE A 31 0.15 28.88 -24.90
C ILE A 31 -0.80 29.78 -25.64
N PRO A 32 -1.74 30.49 -24.95
CA PRO A 32 -2.64 31.47 -25.59
C PRO A 32 -1.87 32.58 -26.31
N GLU A 33 -2.31 32.95 -27.51
CA GLU A 33 -1.72 34.05 -28.30
C GLU A 33 -1.72 35.40 -27.58
N GLU A 34 -2.70 35.61 -26.69
CA GLU A 34 -2.83 36.83 -25.89
C GLU A 34 -1.66 37.07 -24.94
N LEU A 35 -0.86 36.03 -24.65
CA LEU A 35 0.37 36.15 -23.87
C LEU A 35 1.51 36.80 -24.65
N GLY A 36 1.34 37.05 -25.94
CA GLY A 36 2.34 37.66 -26.80
C GLY A 36 3.48 36.71 -27.16
N TYR A 37 4.63 37.32 -27.50
CA TYR A 37 5.82 36.52 -27.82
C TYR A 37 6.36 35.81 -26.58
N VAL A 38 6.62 34.53 -26.72
CA VAL A 38 7.25 33.68 -25.68
C VAL A 38 8.33 32.80 -26.33
N ASP A 39 9.36 32.48 -25.58
CA ASP A 39 10.42 31.52 -25.94
C ASP A 39 10.51 30.45 -24.83
N PRO A 40 9.58 29.48 -24.80
CA PRO A 40 9.45 28.58 -23.68
C PRO A 40 10.62 27.59 -23.58
N HIS A 41 11.08 27.42 -22.35
CA HIS A 41 12.12 26.45 -21.98
C HIS A 41 11.58 25.54 -20.88
N LEU A 42 11.79 24.24 -21.06
CA LEU A 42 11.67 23.30 -19.95
C LEU A 42 12.86 23.49 -19.01
N VAL A 43 12.59 23.68 -17.74
CA VAL A 43 13.60 23.72 -16.69
C VAL A 43 13.52 22.41 -15.91
N LEU A 44 14.48 21.54 -16.09
CA LEU A 44 14.53 20.21 -15.49
C LEU A 44 15.66 20.12 -14.47
N LYS A 45 15.33 19.64 -13.28
CA LYS A 45 16.25 19.51 -12.16
C LYS A 45 16.21 18.07 -11.62
N LYS A 46 17.35 17.37 -11.69
CA LYS A 46 17.50 16.09 -10.99
C LYS A 46 17.82 16.36 -9.53
N GLU A 47 17.09 15.75 -8.61
CA GLU A 47 17.41 15.82 -7.19
C GLU A 47 18.71 15.08 -6.88
N GLY A 48 19.60 15.68 -6.09
CA GLY A 48 20.87 15.08 -5.72
C GLY A 48 21.92 16.08 -5.21
N LYS A 49 23.18 15.66 -5.18
CA LYS A 49 24.29 16.40 -4.57
C LYS A 49 24.59 17.77 -5.22
N PHE A 50 24.19 17.96 -6.49
CA PHE A 50 24.34 19.20 -7.23
C PHE A 50 23.05 19.44 -8.03
N ASP A 51 22.11 20.11 -7.41
CA ASP A 51 20.82 20.46 -7.99
C ASP A 51 20.93 21.57 -9.05
N VAL A 52 21.67 21.32 -10.12
CA VAL A 52 21.82 22.28 -11.22
C VAL A 52 20.72 22.04 -12.23
N PRO A 53 19.85 23.02 -12.50
CA PRO A 53 18.82 22.89 -13.51
C PRO A 53 19.43 22.84 -14.92
N VAL A 54 18.82 22.00 -15.77
CA VAL A 54 19.13 21.93 -17.20
C VAL A 54 17.97 22.58 -17.95
N TYR A 55 18.29 23.45 -18.90
CA TYR A 55 17.33 24.17 -19.69
C TYR A 55 17.24 23.58 -21.10
N TYR A 56 16.05 23.19 -21.50
CA TYR A 56 15.76 22.68 -22.84
C TYR A 56 14.83 23.65 -23.54
N ARG A 57 15.29 24.32 -24.60
CA ARG A 57 14.45 25.18 -25.42
C ARG A 57 13.40 24.32 -26.12
N MET A 58 12.14 24.75 -26.06
CA MET A 58 11.03 24.05 -26.71
C MET A 58 10.90 24.45 -28.19
N ASN A 59 10.56 23.49 -29.03
CA ASN A 59 10.32 23.72 -30.44
C ASN A 59 8.88 24.21 -30.64
N PHE A 60 8.70 25.13 -31.58
CA PHE A 60 7.37 25.55 -32.02
C PHE A 60 6.80 24.51 -32.97
N ASP A 61 5.70 23.86 -32.61
CA ASP A 61 5.08 22.78 -33.38
C ASP A 61 3.96 23.29 -34.31
N GLY A 62 3.52 24.52 -34.13
CA GLY A 62 2.46 25.11 -34.93
C GLY A 62 1.47 25.92 -34.10
N GLN A 63 0.40 26.32 -34.75
CA GLN A 63 -0.61 27.19 -34.21
C GLN A 63 -2.01 26.66 -34.54
N THR A 64 -2.90 26.73 -33.56
CA THR A 64 -4.35 26.56 -33.73
C THR A 64 -5.04 27.91 -33.43
N PRO A 65 -6.33 28.10 -33.70
CA PRO A 65 -6.99 29.36 -33.38
C PRO A 65 -6.82 29.73 -31.91
N ARG A 66 -6.11 30.83 -31.64
CA ARG A 66 -5.81 31.42 -30.33
C ARG A 66 -4.75 30.69 -29.47
N GLN A 67 -4.06 29.68 -30.00
CA GLN A 67 -3.05 28.93 -29.24
C GLN A 67 -1.82 28.62 -30.06
N ASN A 68 -0.66 28.75 -29.42
CA ASN A 68 0.65 28.33 -29.91
C ASN A 68 1.05 27.02 -29.21
N HIS A 69 1.51 26.04 -29.97
CA HIS A 69 1.93 24.72 -29.51
C HIS A 69 3.44 24.61 -29.52
N PHE A 70 3.98 24.10 -28.41
CA PHE A 70 5.42 23.86 -28.28
C PHE A 70 5.66 22.47 -27.71
N SER A 71 6.79 21.85 -28.07
CA SER A 71 7.20 20.59 -27.47
C SER A 71 8.71 20.44 -27.33
N VAL A 72 9.10 19.53 -26.47
CA VAL A 72 10.50 19.13 -26.26
C VAL A 72 10.57 17.65 -25.93
N GLU A 73 11.62 16.98 -26.41
CA GLU A 73 11.94 15.60 -26.08
C GLU A 73 13.19 15.57 -25.20
N VAL A 74 13.13 14.87 -24.08
CA VAL A 74 14.19 14.79 -23.09
C VAL A 74 14.54 13.33 -22.81
N PRO A 75 15.77 12.87 -23.13
CA PRO A 75 16.23 11.55 -22.72
C PRO A 75 16.57 11.54 -21.21
N LEU A 76 16.04 10.56 -20.47
CA LEU A 76 16.25 10.39 -19.04
C LEU A 76 16.99 9.08 -18.78
N ASN A 77 18.28 9.17 -18.53
CA ASN A 77 19.16 7.99 -18.46
C ASN A 77 19.42 7.49 -17.04
N ASP A 78 19.39 8.39 -16.05
CA ASP A 78 19.80 8.07 -14.69
C ASP A 78 18.59 7.92 -13.77
N PRO A 79 18.44 6.81 -13.03
CA PRO A 79 17.40 6.67 -12.00
C PRO A 79 17.44 7.78 -10.95
N GLY A 80 16.27 8.15 -10.46
CA GLY A 80 16.09 9.20 -9.46
C GLY A 80 14.85 10.04 -9.70
N LEU A 81 14.67 11.07 -8.87
CA LEU A 81 13.60 12.04 -9.04
C LEU A 81 14.07 13.26 -9.82
N TYR A 82 13.22 13.67 -10.74
CA TYR A 82 13.38 14.90 -11.51
C TYR A 82 12.17 15.78 -11.26
N PHE A 83 12.42 17.08 -11.07
CA PHE A 83 11.39 18.09 -10.92
C PHE A 83 11.50 19.09 -12.07
N TYR A 84 10.37 19.53 -12.58
CA TYR A 84 10.35 20.44 -13.73
C TYR A 84 9.22 21.45 -13.66
N TYR A 85 9.46 22.58 -14.34
CA TYR A 85 8.52 23.64 -14.66
C TYR A 85 8.93 24.25 -16.00
N PHE A 86 8.18 25.22 -16.50
CA PHE A 86 8.53 25.88 -17.75
C PHE A 86 8.79 27.36 -17.51
N ASP A 87 9.85 27.89 -18.12
CA ASP A 87 10.20 29.31 -18.14
C ASP A 87 9.84 29.88 -19.50
N LEU A 88 9.07 30.95 -19.54
CA LEU A 88 8.67 31.58 -20.80
C LEU A 88 9.73 32.53 -21.37
N TYR A 89 10.79 32.81 -20.60
CA TYR A 89 11.99 33.54 -20.98
C TYR A 89 11.77 35.00 -21.44
N THR A 90 10.62 35.57 -21.24
CA THR A 90 10.29 36.93 -21.74
C THR A 90 10.07 37.93 -20.63
N ASP A 91 9.66 37.75 -19.51
CA ASP A 91 9.41 38.72 -18.43
C ASP A 91 9.29 38.08 -17.05
N PHE A 92 10.16 37.08 -16.82
CA PHE A 92 10.19 36.27 -15.60
C PHE A 92 8.91 35.44 -15.38
N ARG A 93 8.04 35.28 -16.40
CA ARG A 93 6.88 34.42 -16.33
C ARG A 93 7.29 32.95 -16.42
N ARG A 94 6.67 32.15 -15.59
CA ARG A 94 6.83 30.70 -15.54
C ARG A 94 5.48 30.02 -15.61
N ILE A 95 5.45 28.79 -16.07
CA ILE A 95 4.32 27.89 -15.90
C ILE A 95 4.70 26.89 -14.82
N VAL A 96 4.00 26.95 -13.70
CA VAL A 96 4.21 26.12 -12.51
C VAL A 96 2.97 25.27 -12.26
N ARG A 97 3.10 24.21 -11.49
CA ARG A 97 2.02 23.28 -11.17
C ARG A 97 0.97 23.96 -10.28
N GLY A 98 -0.28 23.97 -10.73
CA GLY A 98 -1.44 24.38 -9.93
C GLY A 98 -2.03 23.24 -9.09
N PRO A 99 -2.99 23.54 -8.20
CA PRO A 99 -3.59 22.56 -7.27
C PRO A 99 -4.31 21.40 -7.96
N ASP A 100 -4.84 21.62 -9.15
CA ASP A 100 -5.54 20.65 -10.00
C ASP A 100 -4.61 19.97 -11.02
N ASN A 101 -3.30 20.07 -10.81
CA ASN A 101 -2.24 19.63 -11.72
C ASN A 101 -2.15 20.44 -13.05
N CYS A 102 -3.06 21.37 -13.31
CA CYS A 102 -2.96 22.26 -14.46
C CYS A 102 -1.89 23.33 -14.28
N GLY A 103 -1.19 23.65 -15.37
CA GLY A 103 -0.18 24.70 -15.38
C GLY A 103 -0.80 26.08 -15.20
N VAL A 104 -0.25 26.86 -14.27
CA VAL A 104 -0.63 28.24 -14.00
C VAL A 104 0.55 29.17 -14.23
N ILE A 105 0.28 30.39 -14.72
CA ILE A 105 1.33 31.38 -14.90
C ILE A 105 1.67 32.01 -13.55
N SER A 106 2.97 32.06 -13.24
CA SER A 106 3.53 32.68 -12.04
C SER A 106 4.74 33.55 -12.39
N TRP A 107 4.91 34.66 -11.66
CA TRP A 107 6.12 35.51 -11.69
C TRP A 107 7.09 35.20 -10.54
N GLN A 108 6.74 34.18 -9.74
CA GLN A 108 7.52 33.70 -8.59
C GLN A 108 7.76 32.20 -8.73
N ASP A 109 8.62 31.67 -7.88
CA ASP A 109 8.76 30.22 -7.72
C ASP A 109 7.41 29.61 -7.29
N GLY A 110 7.14 28.40 -7.74
CA GLY A 110 5.93 27.66 -7.47
C GLY A 110 6.19 26.17 -7.45
N GLU A 111 5.12 25.38 -7.33
CA GLU A 111 5.21 23.93 -7.35
C GLU A 111 5.70 23.42 -8.70
N SER A 112 6.50 22.36 -8.66
CA SER A 112 7.01 21.66 -9.83
C SER A 112 6.25 20.35 -10.04
N TRP A 113 6.22 19.88 -11.28
CA TRP A 113 5.85 18.49 -11.58
C TRP A 113 7.03 17.56 -11.32
N GLN A 114 6.74 16.28 -11.11
CA GLN A 114 7.73 15.24 -10.88
C GLN A 114 7.80 14.28 -12.07
N ILE A 115 9.01 13.80 -12.38
CA ILE A 115 9.25 12.60 -13.17
C ILE A 115 10.10 11.66 -12.33
N THR A 116 9.59 10.46 -12.08
CA THR A 116 10.36 9.38 -11.48
C THR A 116 11.02 8.57 -12.57
N VAL A 117 12.35 8.44 -12.52
CA VAL A 117 13.12 7.56 -13.41
C VAL A 117 13.59 6.36 -12.61
N TYR A 118 13.24 5.14 -13.07
CA TYR A 118 13.58 3.92 -12.37
C TYR A 118 14.49 3.01 -13.21
N GLU A 119 15.10 2.01 -12.57
CA GLU A 119 16.05 1.09 -13.20
C GLU A 119 15.44 0.43 -14.46
N GLN A 120 16.26 0.30 -15.48
CA GLN A 120 15.81 -0.20 -16.79
C GLN A 120 15.24 -1.62 -16.74
N ASP A 121 15.78 -2.46 -15.87
CA ASP A 121 15.45 -3.88 -15.70
C ASP A 121 14.49 -4.14 -14.51
N PHE A 122 13.92 -3.09 -13.93
CA PHE A 122 12.98 -3.25 -12.83
C PHE A 122 11.72 -3.96 -13.27
N GLU A 123 11.50 -5.13 -12.71
CA GLU A 123 10.28 -5.92 -12.86
C GLU A 123 9.81 -6.41 -11.47
N THR A 124 8.52 -6.67 -11.37
CA THR A 124 7.87 -7.22 -10.17
C THR A 124 7.25 -8.58 -10.48
N PRO A 125 7.01 -9.44 -9.47
CA PRO A 125 6.49 -10.78 -9.69
C PRO A 125 5.18 -10.79 -10.51
N GLU A 126 5.18 -11.52 -11.61
CA GLU A 126 3.99 -11.68 -12.46
C GLU A 126 2.84 -12.39 -11.73
N SER A 127 3.19 -13.27 -10.79
CA SER A 127 2.23 -14.00 -9.96
C SER A 127 1.38 -13.10 -9.05
N ILE A 128 1.80 -11.85 -8.81
CA ILE A 128 1.09 -10.88 -7.95
C ILE A 128 0.11 -10.03 -8.75
N LYS A 129 0.43 -9.70 -10.01
CA LYS A 129 -0.36 -8.76 -10.82
C LYS A 129 -1.79 -9.26 -11.07
N GLY A 130 -2.77 -8.41 -10.81
CA GLY A 130 -4.19 -8.73 -10.98
C GLY A 130 -4.81 -9.58 -9.86
N LYS A 131 -4.06 -9.87 -8.81
CA LYS A 131 -4.44 -10.75 -7.72
C LYS A 131 -5.16 -10.02 -6.59
N VAL A 132 -5.71 -10.80 -5.63
CA VAL A 132 -6.45 -10.32 -4.46
C VAL A 132 -5.77 -10.82 -3.20
N PHE A 133 -5.48 -9.91 -2.28
CA PHE A 133 -4.90 -10.18 -0.98
C PHE A 133 -5.95 -10.16 0.12
N TYR A 134 -5.65 -10.89 1.20
CA TYR A 134 -6.44 -10.90 2.43
C TYR A 134 -5.50 -10.87 3.63
N GLN A 135 -5.61 -9.83 4.46
CA GLN A 135 -4.79 -9.69 5.66
C GLN A 135 -5.44 -10.38 6.85
N ILE A 136 -4.68 -11.21 7.54
CA ILE A 136 -5.09 -11.91 8.75
C ILE A 136 -4.24 -11.48 9.93
N PHE A 137 -4.90 -11.09 11.04
CA PHE A 137 -4.29 -11.02 12.36
C PHE A 137 -4.46 -12.39 13.02
N PRO A 138 -3.39 -13.21 13.13
CA PRO A 138 -3.53 -14.65 13.36
C PRO A 138 -4.29 -15.03 14.64
N ASP A 139 -4.03 -14.33 15.75
CA ASP A 139 -4.71 -14.57 17.03
C ASP A 139 -6.23 -14.32 16.97
N ARG A 140 -6.71 -13.52 16.01
CA ARG A 140 -8.07 -12.99 15.96
C ARG A 140 -8.93 -13.53 14.82
N PHE A 141 -8.46 -14.53 14.09
CA PHE A 141 -9.19 -15.02 12.91
C PHE A 141 -9.96 -16.31 13.16
N CYS A 142 -9.29 -17.41 13.46
CA CYS A 142 -9.94 -18.69 13.69
C CYS A 142 -9.08 -19.58 14.61
N GLU A 143 -9.70 -20.12 15.64
CA GLU A 143 -9.08 -21.09 16.54
C GLU A 143 -9.24 -22.50 15.96
N GLY A 144 -8.14 -23.14 15.64
CA GLY A 144 -8.11 -24.51 15.08
C GLY A 144 -7.78 -25.56 16.12
N VAL A 145 -7.06 -25.20 17.18
CA VAL A 145 -6.68 -26.07 18.30
C VAL A 145 -7.22 -25.46 19.59
N GLU A 146 -8.14 -26.14 20.22
CA GLU A 146 -8.73 -25.72 21.48
C GLU A 146 -7.81 -26.02 22.68
N ASN A 147 -8.01 -25.28 23.79
CA ASN A 147 -7.35 -25.51 25.08
C ASN A 147 -5.82 -25.56 25.02
N LYS A 148 -5.22 -24.67 24.24
CA LYS A 148 -3.76 -24.52 24.20
C LYS A 148 -3.21 -24.11 25.57
N PRO A 149 -2.12 -24.72 26.04
CA PRO A 149 -1.45 -24.26 27.25
C PRO A 149 -0.85 -22.87 27.02
N MET A 150 -1.11 -21.94 27.94
CA MET A 150 -0.46 -20.63 27.93
C MET A 150 1.01 -20.81 28.37
N PRO A 151 1.98 -20.40 27.53
CA PRO A 151 3.40 -20.58 27.84
C PRO A 151 3.89 -19.71 28.99
N PHE A 152 3.16 -18.63 29.30
CA PHE A 152 3.46 -17.70 30.39
C PHE A 152 2.18 -17.35 31.17
N ALA A 153 2.33 -17.18 32.48
CA ALA A 153 1.21 -16.91 33.39
C ALA A 153 0.54 -15.54 33.19
N ASP A 154 1.23 -14.61 32.55
CA ASP A 154 0.75 -13.27 32.24
C ASP A 154 0.03 -13.18 30.89
N ARG A 155 0.02 -14.24 30.08
CA ARG A 155 -0.82 -14.35 28.89
C ARG A 155 -2.21 -14.84 29.28
N ILE A 156 -3.23 -14.05 28.89
CA ILE A 156 -4.61 -14.28 29.29
C ILE A 156 -5.41 -14.81 28.10
N TYR A 157 -5.88 -16.06 28.21
CA TYR A 157 -6.76 -16.62 27.18
C TYR A 157 -8.18 -16.08 27.32
N GLN A 158 -8.70 -15.51 26.23
CA GLN A 158 -10.06 -15.00 26.14
C GLN A 158 -10.97 -16.06 25.52
N ALA A 159 -11.77 -16.70 26.37
CA ALA A 159 -12.69 -17.76 25.93
C ALA A 159 -13.90 -17.19 25.18
N ASP A 160 -14.38 -16.02 25.59
CA ASP A 160 -15.46 -15.32 24.92
C ASP A 160 -14.97 -14.63 23.66
N LYS A 161 -15.26 -15.20 22.50
CA LYS A 161 -14.89 -14.66 21.19
C LYS A 161 -15.66 -13.38 20.82
N HIS A 162 -16.69 -13.02 21.58
CA HIS A 162 -17.42 -11.78 21.44
C HIS A 162 -16.92 -10.65 22.35
N ALA A 163 -16.03 -10.97 23.29
CA ALA A 163 -15.44 -9.97 24.16
C ALA A 163 -14.67 -8.91 23.37
N GLU A 164 -14.72 -7.69 23.86
CA GLU A 164 -13.85 -6.63 23.34
C GLU A 164 -12.40 -6.91 23.74
N PRO A 165 -11.41 -6.66 22.87
CA PRO A 165 -10.00 -6.76 23.23
C PRO A 165 -9.67 -5.85 24.42
N PHE A 166 -8.70 -6.24 25.24
CA PHE A 166 -8.26 -5.44 26.39
C PHE A 166 -7.76 -4.07 25.94
N TRP A 167 -8.35 -3.03 26.52
CA TRP A 167 -8.00 -1.65 26.23
C TRP A 167 -7.58 -0.86 27.48
N GLN A 168 -7.73 -1.46 28.66
CA GLN A 168 -7.26 -0.94 29.94
C GLN A 168 -6.17 -1.84 30.50
N PRO A 169 -5.13 -1.30 31.17
CA PRO A 169 -4.21 -2.13 31.93
C PRO A 169 -5.00 -2.99 32.93
N ASN A 170 -4.54 -4.21 33.16
CA ASN A 170 -5.13 -5.05 34.20
C ASN A 170 -4.90 -4.44 35.61
N GLU A 171 -5.58 -4.96 36.63
CA GLU A 171 -5.49 -4.45 38.02
C GLU A 171 -4.06 -4.50 38.62
N VAL A 172 -3.17 -5.29 38.01
CA VAL A 172 -1.76 -5.43 38.41
C VAL A 172 -0.85 -4.48 37.63
N GLY A 173 -1.39 -3.66 36.72
CA GLY A 173 -0.63 -2.77 35.84
C GLY A 173 0.04 -3.50 34.67
N GLY A 174 -0.46 -4.70 34.32
CA GLY A 174 0.03 -5.48 33.18
C GLY A 174 -0.12 -4.75 31.84
N HIS A 175 0.70 -5.16 30.89
CA HIS A 175 0.72 -4.54 29.57
C HIS A 175 -0.60 -4.82 28.82
N LEU A 176 -1.03 -3.85 28.02
CA LEU A 176 -2.00 -4.10 26.96
C LEU A 176 -1.37 -5.10 25.98
N ASN A 177 -2.17 -5.88 25.26
CA ASN A 177 -1.71 -6.90 24.29
C ASN A 177 -1.31 -8.28 24.90
N GLU A 178 -1.78 -8.57 26.11
CA GLU A 178 -1.61 -9.88 26.76
C GLU A 178 -2.87 -10.77 26.66
N ASP A 179 -3.95 -10.28 26.05
CA ASP A 179 -5.18 -11.02 25.78
C ASP A 179 -5.06 -11.79 24.46
N TYR A 180 -5.34 -13.09 24.52
CA TYR A 180 -5.24 -14.01 23.38
C TYR A 180 -6.59 -14.67 23.13
N PHE A 181 -7.08 -14.57 21.90
CA PHE A 181 -8.35 -15.20 21.48
C PHE A 181 -8.14 -16.58 20.86
N GLY A 182 -6.91 -17.02 20.76
CA GLY A 182 -6.58 -18.40 20.40
C GLY A 182 -6.59 -18.72 18.92
N GLY A 183 -6.75 -17.75 18.03
CA GLY A 183 -6.54 -17.97 16.60
C GLY A 183 -5.16 -18.54 16.30
N ASP A 184 -5.04 -19.40 15.29
CA ASP A 184 -3.82 -20.13 14.98
C ASP A 184 -3.70 -20.53 13.50
N LEU A 185 -2.54 -21.07 13.10
CA LEU A 185 -2.27 -21.51 11.74
C LEU A 185 -3.20 -22.63 11.28
N LYS A 186 -3.61 -23.52 12.21
CA LYS A 186 -4.55 -24.59 11.93
C LYS A 186 -5.94 -24.05 11.61
N GLY A 187 -6.39 -23.04 12.37
CA GLY A 187 -7.65 -22.34 12.11
C GLY A 187 -7.65 -21.62 10.77
N ILE A 188 -6.53 -20.97 10.40
CA ILE A 188 -6.38 -20.37 9.07
C ILE A 188 -6.48 -21.45 8.00
N GLN A 189 -5.80 -22.60 8.19
CA GLN A 189 -5.86 -23.73 7.25
C GLN A 189 -7.29 -24.24 7.06
N GLN A 190 -8.08 -24.33 8.12
CA GLN A 190 -9.49 -24.75 8.06
C GLN A 190 -10.38 -23.78 7.26
N LYS A 191 -9.97 -22.51 7.17
CA LYS A 191 -10.72 -21.45 6.48
C LYS A 191 -10.25 -21.18 5.05
N LEU A 192 -9.30 -21.94 4.52
CA LEU A 192 -8.84 -21.81 3.14
C LEU A 192 -9.99 -21.95 2.11
N PRO A 193 -10.97 -22.88 2.25
CA PRO A 193 -12.12 -22.91 1.35
C PRO A 193 -12.91 -21.61 1.33
N TYR A 194 -13.18 -21.02 2.51
CA TYR A 194 -13.86 -19.72 2.64
C TYR A 194 -13.13 -18.59 1.89
N LEU A 195 -11.81 -18.52 2.05
CA LEU A 195 -10.98 -17.51 1.38
C LEU A 195 -10.93 -17.75 -0.14
N HIS A 196 -10.86 -18.99 -0.57
CA HIS A 196 -10.88 -19.36 -1.98
C HIS A 196 -12.22 -18.98 -2.65
N GLU A 197 -13.35 -19.22 -1.98
CA GLU A 197 -14.68 -18.81 -2.48
C GLU A 197 -14.82 -17.29 -2.64
N MET A 198 -14.07 -16.51 -1.86
CA MET A 198 -13.98 -15.05 -1.99
C MET A 198 -13.00 -14.59 -3.08
N GLY A 199 -12.31 -15.51 -3.74
CA GLY A 199 -11.32 -15.20 -4.77
C GLY A 199 -9.99 -14.69 -4.24
N VAL A 200 -9.64 -15.01 -3.00
CA VAL A 200 -8.35 -14.64 -2.41
C VAL A 200 -7.22 -15.45 -3.07
N ASP A 201 -6.17 -14.77 -3.51
CA ASP A 201 -4.98 -15.37 -4.11
C ASP A 201 -3.77 -15.36 -3.16
N PHE A 202 -3.72 -14.39 -2.24
CA PHE A 202 -2.63 -14.27 -1.27
C PHE A 202 -3.18 -13.91 0.11
N ILE A 203 -2.62 -14.56 1.13
CA ILE A 203 -2.85 -14.20 2.53
C ILE A 203 -1.61 -13.45 3.02
N TYR A 204 -1.79 -12.21 3.49
CA TYR A 204 -0.80 -11.50 4.27
C TYR A 204 -1.05 -11.75 5.76
N LEU A 205 -0.10 -12.41 6.43
CA LEU A 205 -0.16 -12.67 7.86
C LEU A 205 0.59 -11.59 8.62
N ASN A 206 -0.08 -10.95 9.60
CA ASN A 206 0.65 -10.24 10.65
C ASN A 206 1.62 -11.19 11.36
N PRO A 207 2.61 -10.70 12.15
CA PRO A 207 3.74 -11.51 12.61
C PRO A 207 3.34 -12.85 13.22
N ILE A 208 4.04 -13.90 12.84
CA ILE A 208 3.83 -15.27 13.34
C ILE A 208 4.99 -15.81 14.16
N PHE A 209 6.12 -15.09 14.19
CA PHE A 209 7.32 -15.55 14.92
C PHE A 209 7.09 -15.47 16.42
N GLU A 210 7.82 -16.30 17.17
CA GLU A 210 7.75 -16.33 18.63
C GLU A 210 7.90 -14.92 19.20
N ALA A 211 6.95 -14.53 20.02
CA ALA A 211 6.91 -13.24 20.69
C ALA A 211 5.99 -13.30 21.91
N HIS A 212 6.08 -12.33 22.81
CA HIS A 212 5.28 -12.34 24.04
C HIS A 212 3.89 -11.70 23.86
N SER A 213 3.76 -10.69 23.00
CA SER A 213 2.49 -9.99 22.75
C SER A 213 1.59 -10.71 21.76
N ASN A 214 0.28 -10.42 21.78
CA ASN A 214 -0.69 -10.96 20.83
C ASN A 214 -0.46 -10.50 19.38
N HIS A 215 0.14 -9.32 19.18
CA HIS A 215 0.47 -8.76 17.86
C HIS A 215 1.82 -9.28 17.31
N ARG A 216 2.71 -9.75 18.17
CA ARG A 216 4.00 -10.36 17.83
C ARG A 216 5.00 -9.46 17.08
N TYR A 217 4.82 -8.15 17.11
CA TYR A 217 5.80 -7.20 16.57
C TYR A 217 7.07 -7.09 17.44
N ASN A 218 7.05 -7.55 18.67
CA ASN A 218 8.19 -7.69 19.56
C ASN A 218 8.84 -9.06 19.40
N THR A 219 9.38 -9.37 18.25
CA THR A 219 9.94 -10.68 17.89
C THR A 219 10.94 -11.18 18.93
N ALA A 220 10.73 -12.39 19.44
CA ALA A 220 11.60 -13.07 20.38
C ALA A 220 12.51 -14.10 19.71
N ASP A 221 12.04 -14.78 18.67
CA ASP A 221 12.82 -15.72 17.87
C ASP A 221 12.36 -15.71 16.41
N TYR A 222 13.24 -15.26 15.50
CA TYR A 222 12.96 -15.20 14.06
C TYR A 222 12.86 -16.57 13.36
N LEU A 223 13.33 -17.64 13.98
CA LEU A 223 13.42 -18.96 13.35
C LEU A 223 12.33 -19.92 13.79
N ASN A 224 11.46 -19.51 14.71
CA ASN A 224 10.37 -20.32 15.22
C ASN A 224 9.04 -19.59 15.17
N VAL A 225 7.99 -20.34 14.82
CA VAL A 225 6.60 -19.91 14.97
C VAL A 225 6.26 -19.78 16.45
N ASP A 226 5.46 -18.78 16.81
CA ASP A 226 4.95 -18.62 18.18
C ASP A 226 4.16 -19.87 18.60
N PRO A 227 4.44 -20.46 19.77
CA PRO A 227 3.79 -21.71 20.21
C PRO A 227 2.26 -21.64 20.29
N LEU A 228 1.68 -20.46 20.49
CA LEU A 228 0.22 -20.27 20.47
C LEU A 228 -0.37 -20.30 19.06
N LEU A 229 0.45 -20.07 18.03
CA LEU A 229 0.02 -20.15 16.63
C LEU A 229 0.27 -21.54 16.03
N GLY A 230 1.22 -22.31 16.58
CA GLY A 230 1.59 -23.62 16.08
C GLY A 230 3.10 -23.85 16.06
N THR A 231 3.54 -24.67 15.12
CA THR A 231 4.95 -25.02 14.90
C THR A 231 5.42 -24.59 13.51
N ASN A 232 6.72 -24.74 13.25
CA ASN A 232 7.29 -24.52 11.92
C ASN A 232 6.67 -25.48 10.88
N GLU A 233 6.39 -26.72 11.29
CA GLU A 233 5.75 -27.75 10.47
C GLU A 233 4.27 -27.40 10.19
N ASP A 234 3.57 -26.78 11.15
CA ASP A 234 2.21 -26.27 10.91
C ASP A 234 2.20 -25.16 9.87
N PHE A 235 3.23 -24.31 9.85
CA PHE A 235 3.38 -23.29 8.80
C PHE A 235 3.62 -23.91 7.42
N GLU A 236 4.51 -24.91 7.32
CA GLU A 236 4.74 -25.64 6.07
C GLU A 236 3.47 -26.36 5.60
N ALA A 237 2.71 -26.94 6.53
CA ALA A 237 1.43 -27.58 6.24
C ALA A 237 0.38 -26.56 5.75
N LEU A 238 0.33 -25.37 6.35
CA LEU A 238 -0.54 -24.28 5.89
C LEU A 238 -0.17 -23.86 4.45
N CYS A 239 1.11 -23.62 4.16
CA CYS A 239 1.57 -23.27 2.82
C CYS A 239 1.22 -24.35 1.79
N THR A 240 1.44 -25.61 2.13
CA THR A 240 1.10 -26.75 1.26
C THR A 240 -0.40 -26.87 1.01
N ALA A 241 -1.22 -26.65 2.05
CA ALA A 241 -2.67 -26.67 1.91
C ALA A 241 -3.18 -25.47 1.09
N ALA A 242 -2.65 -24.27 1.34
CA ALA A 242 -3.00 -23.04 0.62
C ALA A 242 -2.69 -23.15 -0.87
N GLN A 243 -1.56 -23.77 -1.23
CA GLN A 243 -1.17 -23.98 -2.63
C GLN A 243 -2.21 -24.80 -3.41
N LYS A 244 -2.93 -25.74 -2.77
CA LYS A 244 -4.01 -26.51 -3.41
C LYS A 244 -5.20 -25.65 -3.83
N TYR A 245 -5.37 -24.50 -3.20
CA TYR A 245 -6.37 -23.48 -3.54
C TYR A 245 -5.80 -22.35 -4.39
N GLY A 246 -4.52 -22.44 -4.81
CA GLY A 246 -3.84 -21.37 -5.54
C GLY A 246 -3.51 -20.16 -4.67
N ILE A 247 -3.46 -20.32 -3.34
CA ILE A 247 -3.22 -19.24 -2.37
C ILE A 247 -1.76 -19.25 -1.91
N GLY A 248 -1.09 -18.10 -2.02
CA GLY A 248 0.24 -17.86 -1.46
C GLY A 248 0.18 -17.21 -0.08
N ILE A 249 1.22 -17.37 0.72
CA ILE A 249 1.34 -16.79 2.08
C ILE A 249 2.48 -15.78 2.10
N VAL A 250 2.18 -14.52 2.44
CA VAL A 250 3.16 -13.44 2.64
C VAL A 250 3.30 -13.21 4.14
N LEU A 251 4.54 -13.17 4.63
CA LEU A 251 4.86 -12.98 6.04
C LEU A 251 5.18 -11.52 6.36
N ASP A 252 5.02 -11.15 7.62
CA ASP A 252 5.44 -9.86 8.16
C ASP A 252 6.89 -9.96 8.66
N GLY A 253 7.78 -9.15 8.12
CA GLY A 253 9.19 -9.07 8.47
C GLY A 253 9.47 -7.84 9.33
N VAL A 254 9.65 -8.05 10.63
CA VAL A 254 9.94 -7.00 11.61
C VAL A 254 11.43 -6.99 11.90
N PHE A 255 12.19 -6.17 11.16
CA PHE A 255 13.66 -6.19 11.18
C PHE A 255 14.30 -4.94 11.76
N SER A 256 13.51 -3.93 12.17
CA SER A 256 14.02 -2.69 12.77
C SER A 256 14.26 -2.82 14.28
N HIS A 257 13.63 -3.78 14.94
CA HIS A 257 13.70 -4.00 16.39
C HIS A 257 13.38 -5.45 16.74
N THR A 258 13.70 -5.85 17.98
CA THR A 258 13.30 -7.12 18.57
C THR A 258 12.49 -6.88 19.84
N GLY A 259 11.96 -7.93 20.44
CA GLY A 259 11.44 -7.85 21.80
C GLY A 259 12.58 -7.66 22.81
N SER A 260 12.34 -6.91 23.89
CA SER A 260 13.29 -6.80 24.99
C SER A 260 13.52 -8.15 25.66
N ASP A 261 12.52 -9.02 25.62
CA ASP A 261 12.52 -10.39 26.14
C ASP A 261 12.96 -11.45 25.11
N SER A 262 13.42 -11.02 23.92
CA SER A 262 13.90 -11.91 22.87
C SER A 262 15.16 -12.68 23.29
N ARG A 263 15.44 -13.80 22.63
CA ARG A 263 16.70 -14.54 22.82
C ARG A 263 17.94 -13.73 22.44
N TYR A 264 17.77 -12.73 21.59
CA TYR A 264 18.85 -11.86 21.11
C TYR A 264 19.19 -10.75 22.13
N PHE A 265 18.18 -10.14 22.75
CA PHE A 265 18.34 -9.07 23.74
C PHE A 265 18.29 -9.59 25.18
N ASN A 266 17.23 -10.31 25.53
CA ASN A 266 17.03 -11.07 26.78
C ASN A 266 17.09 -10.23 28.08
N ARG A 267 16.47 -9.06 28.10
CA ARG A 267 16.41 -8.24 29.33
C ARG A 267 15.70 -8.97 30.48
N GLU A 268 14.60 -9.64 30.19
CA GLU A 268 13.73 -10.33 31.14
C GLU A 268 14.27 -11.70 31.57
N GLY A 269 15.33 -12.21 30.95
CA GLY A 269 15.97 -13.48 31.29
C GLY A 269 15.19 -14.73 30.89
N ARG A 270 14.29 -14.64 29.94
CA ARG A 270 13.48 -15.79 29.45
C ARG A 270 14.33 -16.86 28.78
N TYR A 271 15.48 -16.50 28.24
CA TYR A 271 16.44 -17.40 27.56
C TYR A 271 17.73 -17.62 28.37
N GLY A 272 17.64 -17.62 29.70
CA GLY A 272 18.78 -17.87 30.59
C GLY A 272 19.69 -16.63 30.71
N GLU A 273 21.01 -16.87 30.86
CA GLU A 273 22.00 -15.81 31.12
C GLU A 273 22.56 -15.15 29.84
N GLY A 274 22.19 -15.65 28.66
CA GLY A 274 22.65 -15.12 27.38
C GLY A 274 21.86 -13.87 26.92
N GLY A 275 22.20 -13.36 25.75
CA GLY A 275 21.57 -12.19 25.14
C GLY A 275 22.31 -10.88 25.37
N ALA A 276 22.09 -9.91 24.50
CA ALA A 276 22.83 -8.64 24.46
C ALA A 276 22.73 -7.82 25.73
N TYR A 277 21.60 -7.84 26.42
CA TYR A 277 21.40 -7.05 27.63
C TYR A 277 22.12 -7.66 28.85
N ARG A 278 22.07 -8.98 29.00
CA ARG A 278 22.60 -9.69 30.18
C ARG A 278 24.09 -10.01 30.05
N ASP A 279 24.56 -10.32 28.85
CA ASP A 279 25.94 -10.71 28.60
C ASP A 279 26.65 -9.68 27.68
N PRO A 280 27.57 -8.88 28.22
CA PRO A 280 28.37 -7.96 27.42
C PRO A 280 29.22 -8.62 26.31
N ASN A 281 29.49 -9.93 26.44
CA ASN A 281 30.23 -10.72 25.47
C ASN A 281 29.30 -11.51 24.51
N SER A 282 27.99 -11.31 24.61
CA SER A 282 27.03 -11.94 23.70
C SER A 282 27.35 -11.63 22.23
N PRO A 283 27.27 -12.61 21.32
CA PRO A 283 27.42 -12.38 19.89
C PRO A 283 26.38 -11.39 19.34
N TYR A 284 25.29 -11.18 20.06
CA TYR A 284 24.25 -10.22 19.70
C TYR A 284 24.49 -8.81 20.26
N ARG A 285 25.54 -8.62 21.09
CA ARG A 285 25.78 -7.31 21.73
C ARG A 285 25.94 -6.18 20.73
N CYS A 286 26.63 -6.44 19.61
CA CYS A 286 26.86 -5.46 18.57
C CYS A 286 25.62 -5.14 17.71
N TRP A 287 24.52 -5.88 17.88
CA TRP A 287 23.28 -5.59 17.16
C TRP A 287 22.55 -4.38 17.73
N TYR A 288 22.85 -3.98 18.96
CA TYR A 288 22.10 -2.95 19.70
C TYR A 288 23.03 -1.83 20.15
N ASP A 289 22.49 -0.63 20.22
CA ASP A 289 23.22 0.54 20.71
C ASP A 289 22.90 0.78 22.18
N PHE A 290 23.92 0.63 23.02
CA PHE A 290 23.84 0.83 24.47
C PHE A 290 24.54 2.12 24.88
N GLY A 291 23.92 2.89 25.78
CA GLY A 291 24.59 4.08 26.30
C GLY A 291 23.72 4.89 27.28
N PRO A 292 24.37 5.73 28.09
CA PRO A 292 23.69 6.57 29.08
C PRO A 292 22.82 7.68 28.46
N GLN A 293 22.96 7.93 27.16
CA GLN A 293 22.13 8.88 26.42
C GLN A 293 20.70 8.40 26.24
N TYR A 294 20.45 7.11 26.38
CA TYR A 294 19.14 6.51 26.26
C TYR A 294 18.47 6.36 27.62
N LYS A 295 17.17 6.67 27.71
CA LYS A 295 16.39 6.60 28.93
C LYS A 295 16.49 5.24 29.64
N ASP A 296 16.46 4.16 28.86
CA ASP A 296 16.46 2.78 29.36
C ASP A 296 17.86 2.10 29.27
N GLY A 297 18.90 2.89 28.93
CA GLY A 297 20.27 2.44 28.75
C GLY A 297 20.58 1.81 27.38
N TYR A 298 19.62 1.80 26.48
CA TYR A 298 19.75 1.33 25.10
C TYR A 298 18.77 2.05 24.16
N ARG A 299 19.10 2.09 22.88
CA ARG A 299 18.23 2.65 21.84
C ARG A 299 17.01 1.75 21.67
N SER A 300 15.82 2.33 21.71
CA SER A 300 14.55 1.63 21.52
C SER A 300 13.68 2.33 20.49
N TRP A 301 12.90 1.54 19.75
CA TRP A 301 12.01 2.04 18.70
C TRP A 301 10.97 2.99 19.31
N TRP A 302 10.99 4.24 18.87
CA TRP A 302 10.12 5.32 19.37
C TRP A 302 10.11 5.50 20.91
N GLY A 303 11.15 5.02 21.59
CA GLY A 303 11.26 5.09 23.05
C GLY A 303 10.45 4.04 23.82
N PHE A 304 9.95 3.02 23.12
CA PHE A 304 9.32 1.85 23.75
C PHE A 304 10.38 0.90 24.31
N GLU A 305 10.51 0.85 25.64
CA GLU A 305 11.53 0.01 26.30
C GLU A 305 11.43 -1.48 25.95
N THR A 306 10.25 -1.95 25.55
CA THR A 306 10.01 -3.34 25.12
C THR A 306 10.47 -3.65 23.71
N LEU A 307 10.92 -2.64 22.94
CA LEU A 307 11.30 -2.75 21.53
C LEU A 307 12.72 -2.20 21.29
N PRO A 308 13.78 -2.89 21.78
CA PRO A 308 15.15 -2.50 21.50
C PRO A 308 15.42 -2.50 20.00
N GLU A 309 15.89 -1.38 19.49
CA GLU A 309 16.17 -1.16 18.08
C GLU A 309 17.48 -1.85 17.69
N VAL A 310 17.51 -2.50 16.55
CA VAL A 310 18.72 -3.12 16.02
C VAL A 310 19.45 -2.16 15.08
N ASP A 311 20.73 -2.41 14.86
CA ASP A 311 21.54 -1.75 13.85
C ASP A 311 21.58 -2.63 12.60
N GLU A 312 20.78 -2.26 11.60
CA GLU A 312 20.64 -2.96 10.33
C GLU A 312 21.90 -2.88 9.43
N GLU A 313 22.93 -2.13 9.86
CA GLU A 313 24.22 -2.06 9.18
C GLU A 313 25.24 -3.03 9.79
N THR A 314 24.94 -3.59 10.98
CA THR A 314 25.83 -4.57 11.65
C THR A 314 25.98 -5.83 10.81
N PRO A 315 27.22 -6.21 10.38
CA PRO A 315 27.41 -7.31 9.42
C PRO A 315 26.84 -8.65 9.89
N SER A 316 26.94 -8.98 11.18
CA SER A 316 26.42 -10.25 11.71
C SER A 316 24.88 -10.28 11.76
N TYR A 317 24.22 -9.13 11.96
CA TYR A 317 22.78 -9.02 11.86
C TYR A 317 22.31 -9.16 10.41
N VAL A 318 22.98 -8.42 9.52
CA VAL A 318 22.69 -8.50 8.07
C VAL A 318 22.84 -9.94 7.57
N GLU A 319 23.91 -10.62 7.93
CA GLU A 319 24.13 -12.03 7.53
C GLU A 319 23.06 -12.97 8.14
N PHE A 320 22.68 -12.74 9.39
CA PHE A 320 21.62 -13.52 10.05
C PHE A 320 20.27 -13.37 9.35
N ILE A 321 19.90 -12.15 8.92
CA ILE A 321 18.63 -11.92 8.23
C ILE A 321 18.71 -12.34 6.76
N THR A 322 19.76 -11.91 6.03
CA THR A 322 19.79 -11.94 4.55
C THR A 322 20.79 -12.96 3.96
N GLY A 323 21.65 -13.54 4.78
CA GLY A 323 22.63 -14.53 4.32
C GLY A 323 22.00 -15.85 3.84
N PRO A 324 22.77 -16.69 3.14
CA PRO A 324 22.31 -18.05 2.78
C PRO A 324 21.95 -18.86 4.03
N GLY A 325 20.73 -19.37 4.09
CA GLY A 325 20.19 -20.06 5.27
C GLY A 325 19.80 -19.14 6.43
N GLY A 326 19.83 -17.82 6.22
CA GLY A 326 19.32 -16.82 7.16
C GLY A 326 17.80 -16.80 7.25
N VAL A 327 17.26 -15.81 7.94
CA VAL A 327 15.81 -15.71 8.21
C VAL A 327 14.98 -15.70 6.93
N ILE A 328 15.34 -14.83 5.97
CA ILE A 328 14.62 -14.71 4.68
C ILE A 328 14.64 -16.06 3.92
N ASP A 329 15.81 -16.66 3.75
CA ASP A 329 15.96 -17.95 3.07
C ASP A 329 15.12 -19.05 3.75
N THR A 330 15.17 -19.12 5.07
CA THR A 330 14.48 -20.14 5.87
C THR A 330 12.97 -20.13 5.61
N TRP A 331 12.33 -18.98 5.74
CA TRP A 331 10.87 -18.90 5.60
C TRP A 331 10.40 -19.00 4.17
N LEU A 332 11.15 -18.44 3.22
CA LEU A 332 10.80 -18.59 1.79
C LEU A 332 10.93 -20.03 1.31
N ARG A 333 11.91 -20.79 1.82
CA ARG A 333 12.06 -22.24 1.51
C ARG A 333 11.02 -23.10 2.22
N ARG A 334 10.51 -22.66 3.39
CA ARG A 334 9.38 -23.31 4.08
C ARG A 334 8.04 -23.08 3.38
N GLY A 335 7.97 -22.23 2.36
CA GLY A 335 6.80 -22.05 1.52
C GLY A 335 6.22 -20.64 1.47
N ALA A 336 6.78 -19.68 2.21
CA ALA A 336 6.33 -18.29 2.10
C ALA A 336 6.50 -17.75 0.67
N ALA A 337 5.50 -16.98 0.19
CA ALA A 337 5.50 -16.34 -1.13
C ALA A 337 6.27 -15.02 -1.13
N GLY A 338 6.52 -14.45 0.03
CA GLY A 338 7.22 -13.18 0.17
C GLY A 338 7.16 -12.61 1.57
N PHE A 339 7.62 -11.36 1.70
CA PHE A 339 7.61 -10.60 2.94
C PHE A 339 7.01 -9.21 2.73
N ARG A 340 6.25 -8.75 3.72
CA ARG A 340 5.98 -7.34 3.96
C ARG A 340 6.98 -6.85 4.99
N LEU A 341 7.72 -5.81 4.71
CA LEU A 341 8.65 -5.19 5.66
C LEU A 341 7.93 -4.17 6.53
N ASP A 342 7.92 -4.43 7.83
CA ASP A 342 7.44 -3.51 8.85
C ASP A 342 8.29 -2.25 8.86
N VAL A 343 7.65 -1.08 9.02
CA VAL A 343 8.28 0.25 9.05
C VAL A 343 9.41 0.43 8.01
N ALA A 344 9.13 0.10 6.75
CA ALA A 344 10.13 0.15 5.68
C ALA A 344 10.81 1.52 5.55
N ASP A 345 10.11 2.58 5.95
CA ASP A 345 10.67 3.94 6.00
C ASP A 345 11.81 4.11 7.02
N GLU A 346 11.90 3.23 8.00
CA GLU A 346 12.91 3.26 9.06
C GLU A 346 14.04 2.25 8.83
N LEU A 347 13.99 1.47 7.74
CA LEU A 347 15.07 0.57 7.33
C LEU A 347 15.97 1.27 6.31
N PRO A 348 17.32 1.17 6.40
CA PRO A 348 18.23 1.71 5.39
C PRO A 348 17.98 1.10 4.01
N ASP A 349 18.13 1.90 2.94
CA ASP A 349 17.93 1.40 1.57
C ASP A 349 18.86 0.23 1.27
N GLU A 350 20.10 0.29 1.72
CA GLU A 350 21.12 -0.74 1.56
C GLU A 350 20.75 -2.07 2.24
N PHE A 351 20.06 -2.00 3.38
CA PHE A 351 19.50 -3.20 4.04
C PHE A 351 18.35 -3.80 3.25
N ILE A 352 17.41 -2.95 2.77
CA ILE A 352 16.28 -3.38 1.93
C ILE A 352 16.79 -4.04 0.65
N GLU A 353 17.84 -3.49 0.01
CA GLU A 353 18.47 -4.10 -1.17
C GLU A 353 19.03 -5.51 -0.88
N LYS A 354 19.62 -5.73 0.29
CA LYS A 354 20.09 -7.06 0.72
C LYS A 354 18.94 -8.02 1.00
N VAL A 355 17.85 -7.54 1.61
CA VAL A 355 16.62 -8.33 1.79
C VAL A 355 16.05 -8.74 0.43
N ARG A 356 15.98 -7.81 -0.54
CA ARG A 356 15.58 -8.13 -1.92
C ARG A 356 16.48 -9.19 -2.55
N ALA A 357 17.80 -9.03 -2.46
CA ALA A 357 18.74 -9.98 -3.01
C ALA A 357 18.56 -11.38 -2.41
N ALA A 358 18.34 -11.47 -1.09
CA ALA A 358 18.04 -12.73 -0.41
C ALA A 358 16.73 -13.37 -0.91
N ALA A 359 15.66 -12.58 -1.04
CA ALA A 359 14.38 -13.07 -1.53
C ALA A 359 14.50 -13.56 -2.98
N LYS A 360 15.10 -12.75 -3.86
CA LYS A 360 15.24 -13.08 -5.29
C LYS A 360 16.22 -14.22 -5.55
N ARG A 361 17.15 -14.49 -4.64
CA ARG A 361 18.03 -15.68 -4.67
C ARG A 361 17.22 -16.97 -4.53
N VAL A 362 16.14 -16.97 -3.76
CA VAL A 362 15.24 -18.12 -3.64
C VAL A 362 14.39 -18.28 -4.90
N SER A 363 13.75 -17.21 -5.35
CA SER A 363 13.03 -17.14 -6.62
C SER A 363 12.72 -15.68 -6.99
N PRO A 364 12.79 -15.30 -8.27
CA PRO A 364 12.38 -13.97 -8.74
C PRO A 364 10.91 -13.65 -8.42
N GLU A 365 10.07 -14.69 -8.27
CA GLU A 365 8.64 -14.55 -7.93
C GLU A 365 8.38 -14.30 -6.43
N LYS A 366 9.40 -14.28 -5.56
CA LYS A 366 9.22 -13.93 -4.16
C LYS A 366 8.98 -12.43 -4.00
N PHE A 367 7.82 -12.10 -3.44
CA PHE A 367 7.33 -10.72 -3.33
C PHE A 367 7.91 -9.99 -2.13
N LEU A 368 8.34 -8.73 -2.34
CA LEU A 368 8.84 -7.86 -1.27
C LEU A 368 8.04 -6.57 -1.23
N LEU A 369 7.15 -6.47 -0.25
CA LEU A 369 6.29 -5.33 0.00
C LEU A 369 6.84 -4.49 1.16
N GLY A 370 6.75 -3.18 1.10
CA GLY A 370 7.11 -2.28 2.19
C GLY A 370 5.91 -1.56 2.80
N GLU A 371 5.94 -1.36 4.12
CA GLU A 371 5.01 -0.44 4.77
C GLU A 371 5.47 0.99 4.59
N VAL A 372 4.65 1.80 3.92
CA VAL A 372 4.85 3.23 3.71
C VAL A 372 3.51 3.94 3.82
N TRP A 373 3.45 5.08 4.49
CA TRP A 373 2.20 5.77 4.79
C TRP A 373 1.85 6.90 3.84
N GLU A 374 2.83 7.41 3.10
CA GLU A 374 2.69 8.50 2.14
C GLU A 374 3.16 8.08 0.75
N ASP A 375 3.34 9.06 -0.15
CA ASP A 375 3.99 8.82 -1.44
C ASP A 375 5.43 8.32 -1.23
N ALA A 376 5.65 7.06 -1.59
CA ALA A 376 6.93 6.38 -1.40
C ALA A 376 8.09 7.00 -2.21
N THR A 377 7.78 7.67 -3.32
CA THR A 377 8.82 8.28 -4.18
C THR A 377 9.37 9.58 -3.62
N THR A 378 8.57 10.29 -2.83
CA THR A 378 8.96 11.59 -2.24
C THR A 378 9.47 11.48 -0.81
N LYS A 379 9.54 10.26 -0.27
CA LYS A 379 9.99 10.02 1.10
C LYS A 379 11.43 10.45 1.32
N PHE A 380 11.68 11.13 2.43
CA PHE A 380 13.01 11.56 2.86
C PHE A 380 13.35 10.91 4.20
N GLY A 381 14.48 10.26 4.29
CA GLY A 381 14.98 9.59 5.48
C GLY A 381 16.49 9.39 5.41
N PHE A 382 17.14 9.18 6.54
CA PHE A 382 18.59 9.01 6.61
C PHE A 382 19.36 10.16 5.91
N ASN A 383 18.84 11.40 6.03
CA ASN A 383 19.37 12.61 5.37
C ASN A 383 19.46 12.54 3.85
N LYS A 384 18.66 11.65 3.22
CA LYS A 384 18.60 11.52 1.76
C LYS A 384 17.17 11.17 1.30
N ARG A 385 16.90 11.39 0.01
CA ARG A 385 15.71 10.86 -0.64
C ARG A 385 15.80 9.33 -0.66
N ARG A 386 14.69 8.67 -0.30
CA ARG A 386 14.63 7.21 -0.34
C ARG A 386 14.56 6.73 -1.79
N THR A 387 15.28 5.65 -2.08
CA THR A 387 15.38 5.07 -3.43
C THR A 387 14.84 3.64 -3.51
N TYR A 388 14.26 3.15 -2.43
CA TYR A 388 13.81 1.77 -2.29
C TYR A 388 12.75 1.33 -3.31
N LEU A 389 12.05 2.25 -3.99
CA LEU A 389 11.03 1.94 -5.00
C LEU A 389 11.54 2.11 -6.45
N LEU A 390 12.82 2.43 -6.65
CA LEU A 390 13.38 2.68 -7.99
C LEU A 390 13.92 1.43 -8.70
N GLY A 391 13.75 0.23 -8.13
CA GLY A 391 14.07 -1.04 -8.77
C GLY A 391 15.08 -1.94 -8.05
N LYS A 392 15.84 -1.43 -7.06
CA LYS A 392 16.82 -2.22 -6.29
C LYS A 392 16.33 -2.64 -4.90
N GLY A 393 15.30 -1.99 -4.40
CA GLY A 393 14.74 -2.20 -3.08
C GLY A 393 13.46 -3.04 -3.11
N LEU A 394 12.34 -2.40 -2.76
CA LEU A 394 11.02 -3.04 -2.69
C LEU A 394 10.48 -3.37 -4.10
N ASP A 395 9.67 -4.42 -4.19
CA ASP A 395 8.82 -4.63 -5.38
C ASP A 395 7.69 -3.59 -5.38
N SER A 396 7.08 -3.37 -4.22
CA SER A 396 6.00 -2.38 -4.07
C SER A 396 5.80 -1.98 -2.62
N VAL A 397 4.76 -1.18 -2.37
CA VAL A 397 4.41 -0.65 -1.06
C VAL A 397 2.93 -0.78 -0.76
N MET A 398 2.59 -0.70 0.54
CA MET A 398 1.22 -0.51 1.00
C MET A 398 0.74 0.89 0.59
N ASN A 399 -0.38 0.94 -0.15
CA ASN A 399 -0.83 2.17 -0.83
C ASN A 399 -1.79 2.99 0.04
N SER A 400 -1.27 3.56 1.12
CA SER A 400 -2.05 4.44 2.02
C SER A 400 -2.66 5.65 1.31
N PRO A 401 -2.01 6.30 0.32
CA PRO A 401 -2.62 7.39 -0.42
C PRO A 401 -3.95 7.01 -1.09
N PHE A 402 -4.04 5.83 -1.72
CA PHE A 402 -5.30 5.37 -2.32
C PHE A 402 -6.39 5.14 -1.28
N LYS A 403 -6.04 4.53 -0.13
CA LYS A 403 -6.97 4.37 0.99
C LYS A 403 -7.58 5.71 1.38
N ASN A 404 -6.74 6.73 1.57
CA ASN A 404 -7.19 8.05 1.99
C ASN A 404 -8.10 8.70 0.94
N ALA A 405 -7.67 8.72 -0.33
CA ALA A 405 -8.46 9.31 -1.42
C ALA A 405 -9.84 8.64 -1.58
N VAL A 406 -9.89 7.31 -1.50
CA VAL A 406 -11.14 6.54 -1.68
C VAL A 406 -12.07 6.71 -0.49
N LEU A 407 -11.57 6.61 0.75
CA LEU A 407 -12.39 6.81 1.94
C LEU A 407 -12.93 8.24 2.00
N ASP A 408 -12.11 9.23 1.69
CA ASP A 408 -12.54 10.63 1.64
C ASP A 408 -13.58 10.87 0.54
N PHE A 409 -13.39 10.26 -0.65
CA PHE A 409 -14.38 10.35 -1.72
C PHE A 409 -15.73 9.82 -1.30
N VAL A 410 -15.82 8.60 -0.75
CA VAL A 410 -17.12 8.03 -0.36
C VAL A 410 -17.76 8.78 0.81
N LYS A 411 -16.99 9.54 1.59
CA LYS A 411 -17.48 10.41 2.66
C LYS A 411 -17.94 11.80 2.18
N GLY A 412 -17.61 12.22 0.96
CA GLY A 412 -18.09 13.49 0.41
C GLY A 412 -17.03 14.38 -0.22
N LYS A 413 -15.75 14.02 -0.21
CA LYS A 413 -14.70 14.77 -0.92
C LYS A 413 -15.04 14.90 -2.41
N PRO A 414 -14.82 16.05 -3.05
CA PRO A 414 -15.02 16.22 -4.47
C PRO A 414 -14.30 15.14 -5.30
N ALA A 415 -14.99 14.62 -6.30
CA ALA A 415 -14.48 13.52 -7.14
C ALA A 415 -13.19 13.89 -7.87
N GLU A 416 -13.11 15.11 -8.38
CA GLU A 416 -11.92 15.66 -9.05
C GLU A 416 -10.70 15.71 -8.13
N GLN A 417 -10.87 16.04 -6.86
CA GLN A 417 -9.76 16.09 -5.90
C GLN A 417 -9.27 14.68 -5.56
N ALA A 418 -10.19 13.76 -5.29
CA ALA A 418 -9.83 12.37 -5.00
C ALA A 418 -9.11 11.72 -6.21
N MET A 419 -9.59 12.00 -7.43
CA MET A 419 -8.97 11.46 -8.64
C MET A 419 -7.60 12.08 -8.91
N THR A 420 -7.42 13.37 -8.63
CA THR A 420 -6.11 14.05 -8.71
C THR A 420 -5.09 13.39 -7.78
N GLU A 421 -5.47 13.04 -6.54
CA GLU A 421 -4.61 12.33 -5.60
C GLU A 421 -4.24 10.93 -6.11
N ILE A 422 -5.21 10.18 -6.66
CA ILE A 422 -4.99 8.86 -7.25
C ILE A 422 -4.04 8.94 -8.45
N LEU A 423 -4.30 9.86 -9.39
CA LEU A 423 -3.46 10.06 -10.58
C LEU A 423 -2.04 10.50 -10.22
N THR A 424 -1.87 11.30 -9.17
CA THR A 424 -0.54 11.70 -8.69
C THR A 424 0.30 10.49 -8.31
N ILE A 425 -0.25 9.54 -7.57
CA ILE A 425 0.46 8.30 -7.20
C ILE A 425 0.71 7.42 -8.43
N CYS A 426 -0.27 7.31 -9.33
CA CYS A 426 -0.07 6.57 -10.60
C CYS A 426 1.03 7.20 -11.47
N GLU A 427 1.19 8.52 -11.44
CA GLU A 427 2.25 9.23 -12.16
C GLU A 427 3.62 9.05 -11.50
N HIS A 428 3.66 9.04 -10.17
CA HIS A 428 4.91 9.01 -9.41
C HIS A 428 5.53 7.61 -9.33
N TYR A 429 4.70 6.56 -9.21
CA TYR A 429 5.21 5.21 -9.00
C TYR A 429 5.69 4.57 -10.30
N PRO A 430 6.82 3.84 -10.29
CA PRO A 430 7.19 2.95 -11.39
C PRO A 430 6.03 2.01 -11.74
N ALA A 431 5.74 1.84 -13.03
CA ALA A 431 4.62 0.99 -13.46
C ALA A 431 4.67 -0.44 -12.88
N PRO A 432 5.84 -1.14 -12.83
CA PRO A 432 5.90 -2.45 -12.18
C PRO A 432 5.52 -2.42 -10.70
N ALA A 433 5.92 -1.36 -9.96
CA ALA A 433 5.56 -1.19 -8.56
C ALA A 433 4.07 -0.85 -8.39
N MET A 434 3.52 0.00 -9.26
CA MET A 434 2.09 0.36 -9.24
C MET A 434 1.19 -0.85 -9.50
N ASP A 435 1.58 -1.73 -10.43
CA ASP A 435 0.82 -2.94 -10.78
C ASP A 435 0.70 -3.93 -9.59
N THR A 436 1.58 -3.83 -8.62
CA THR A 436 1.63 -4.69 -7.43
C THR A 436 1.46 -3.93 -6.10
N ALA A 437 1.12 -2.64 -6.15
CA ALA A 437 0.85 -1.84 -4.96
C ALA A 437 -0.34 -2.39 -4.18
N LEU A 438 -0.19 -2.54 -2.86
CA LEU A 438 -1.21 -3.14 -2.02
C LEU A 438 -2.26 -2.09 -1.63
N ASN A 439 -3.41 -2.13 -2.30
CA ASN A 439 -4.52 -1.22 -2.06
C ASN A 439 -5.44 -1.77 -0.96
N PHE A 440 -5.68 -1.03 0.09
CA PHE A 440 -6.49 -1.45 1.23
C PHE A 440 -7.38 -0.31 1.72
N LEU A 441 -8.40 -0.64 2.52
CA LEU A 441 -9.23 0.35 3.22
C LEU A 441 -9.02 0.31 4.74
N SER A 442 -8.70 -0.86 5.28
CA SER A 442 -8.40 -1.10 6.69
C SER A 442 -7.16 -1.95 6.84
N THR A 443 -6.48 -1.80 7.99
CA THR A 443 -5.42 -2.69 8.47
C THR A 443 -5.51 -2.84 9.99
N HIS A 444 -4.61 -3.59 10.57
CA HIS A 444 -4.47 -3.73 12.03
C HIS A 444 -4.02 -2.43 12.73
N ASP A 445 -3.55 -1.41 11.98
CA ASP A 445 -3.08 -0.11 12.50
C ASP A 445 -4.06 1.04 12.27
N THR A 446 -5.14 0.80 11.51
CA THR A 446 -6.13 1.83 11.19
C THR A 446 -7.50 1.48 11.78
N GLU A 447 -8.38 2.47 11.91
CA GLU A 447 -9.80 2.18 12.14
C GLU A 447 -10.34 1.32 10.98
N ARG A 448 -11.33 0.49 11.27
CA ARG A 448 -12.02 -0.27 10.23
C ARG A 448 -12.77 0.64 9.28
N ALA A 449 -12.78 0.32 8.00
CA ALA A 449 -13.33 1.17 6.95
C ALA A 449 -14.78 1.56 7.21
N LEU A 450 -15.63 0.64 7.66
CA LEU A 450 -17.03 0.96 7.98
C LEU A 450 -17.11 1.99 9.11
N THR A 451 -16.29 1.89 10.15
CA THR A 451 -16.23 2.87 11.24
C THR A 451 -15.82 4.25 10.72
N VAL A 452 -14.79 4.31 9.87
CA VAL A 452 -14.34 5.57 9.24
C VAL A 452 -15.43 6.22 8.38
N ILE A 453 -16.20 5.39 7.67
CA ILE A 453 -17.23 5.87 6.73
C ILE A 453 -18.50 6.31 7.45
N ALA A 454 -18.94 5.56 8.47
CA ALA A 454 -20.28 5.67 9.02
C ALA A 454 -20.35 6.39 10.38
N ASP A 455 -19.25 6.45 11.12
CA ASP A 455 -19.22 7.08 12.45
C ASP A 455 -18.39 8.38 12.44
N GLU A 456 -18.51 9.16 13.49
CA GLU A 456 -17.70 10.35 13.68
C GLU A 456 -16.25 9.99 14.03
N PRO A 457 -15.27 10.74 13.56
CA PRO A 457 -13.87 10.47 13.86
C PRO A 457 -13.59 10.66 15.37
N ALA A 458 -12.65 9.87 15.89
CA ALA A 458 -12.28 9.93 17.30
C ALA A 458 -11.75 11.30 17.75
N ASN A 459 -11.09 12.06 16.85
CA ASN A 459 -10.61 13.43 17.10
C ASN A 459 -9.83 13.58 18.41
N GLY A 460 -8.93 12.62 18.71
CA GLY A 460 -8.13 12.61 19.93
C GLY A 460 -8.87 12.11 21.18
N ARG A 461 -10.14 11.73 21.08
CA ARG A 461 -10.88 11.09 22.17
C ARG A 461 -10.28 9.72 22.48
N GLY A 462 -10.10 9.46 23.78
CA GLY A 462 -9.39 8.28 24.28
C GLY A 462 -10.15 6.96 24.07
N ARG A 463 -9.52 5.86 24.51
CA ARG A 463 -10.06 4.49 24.37
C ARG A 463 -11.41 4.30 25.05
N ALA A 464 -11.67 4.95 26.19
CA ALA A 464 -12.96 4.87 26.87
C ALA A 464 -14.13 5.40 26.03
N TRP A 465 -13.90 6.36 25.16
CA TRP A 465 -14.92 6.84 24.21
C TRP A 465 -15.10 5.88 23.04
N GLN A 466 -14.04 5.19 22.63
CA GLN A 466 -14.04 4.26 21.49
C GLN A 466 -14.63 2.89 21.83
N SER A 467 -14.51 2.47 23.10
CA SER A 467 -14.96 1.17 23.61
C SER A 467 -16.47 0.97 23.41
N GLY A 468 -16.86 -0.17 22.88
CA GLY A 468 -18.26 -0.54 22.62
C GLY A 468 -18.97 0.29 21.55
N ARG A 469 -18.29 1.25 20.93
CA ARG A 469 -18.90 2.15 19.97
C ARG A 469 -19.04 1.51 18.59
N CYS A 470 -20.25 1.49 18.09
CA CYS A 470 -20.58 1.04 16.73
C CYS A 470 -21.85 1.74 16.23
N VAL A 471 -21.95 1.93 14.93
CA VAL A 471 -23.14 2.47 14.29
C VAL A 471 -24.15 1.36 13.99
N THR A 472 -25.43 1.73 14.03
CA THR A 472 -26.58 0.86 13.73
C THR A 472 -27.65 1.65 12.96
N GLY A 473 -28.72 0.96 12.51
CA GLY A 473 -29.82 1.62 11.81
C GLY A 473 -29.40 2.28 10.49
N ASP A 474 -29.99 3.43 10.19
CA ASP A 474 -29.79 4.12 8.90
C ASP A 474 -28.34 4.47 8.62
N ALA A 475 -27.59 4.90 9.63
CA ALA A 475 -26.15 5.20 9.48
C ALA A 475 -25.33 3.97 9.10
N TYR A 476 -25.67 2.80 9.63
CA TYR A 476 -25.07 1.52 9.24
C TYR A 476 -25.40 1.15 7.80
N GLU A 477 -26.67 1.26 7.40
CA GLU A 477 -27.13 0.92 6.04
C GLU A 477 -26.48 1.82 4.98
N GLU A 478 -26.45 3.13 5.22
CA GLU A 478 -25.74 4.08 4.35
C GLU A 478 -24.24 3.81 4.33
N GLY A 479 -23.64 3.56 5.49
CA GLY A 479 -22.24 3.21 5.61
C GLY A 479 -21.87 1.97 4.81
N LEU A 480 -22.72 0.95 4.80
CA LEU A 480 -22.51 -0.28 4.04
C LEU A 480 -22.57 -0.05 2.52
N LEU A 481 -23.48 0.80 2.04
CA LEU A 481 -23.52 1.18 0.62
C LEU A 481 -22.24 1.92 0.20
N ARG A 482 -21.77 2.85 1.03
CA ARG A 482 -20.51 3.58 0.81
C ARG A 482 -19.29 2.64 0.86
N LEU A 483 -19.25 1.70 1.80
CA LEU A 483 -18.20 0.68 1.90
C LEU A 483 -18.15 -0.20 0.64
N ARG A 484 -19.30 -0.59 0.12
CA ARG A 484 -19.44 -1.35 -1.12
C ARG A 484 -18.85 -0.59 -2.31
N MET A 485 -19.13 0.71 -2.44
CA MET A 485 -18.53 1.57 -3.48
C MET A 485 -17.01 1.69 -3.29
N ALA A 486 -16.55 1.89 -2.05
CA ALA A 486 -15.12 2.01 -1.75
C ALA A 486 -14.36 0.75 -2.17
N TYR A 487 -14.89 -0.44 -1.90
CA TYR A 487 -14.28 -1.69 -2.36
C TYR A 487 -14.34 -1.85 -3.88
N ALA A 488 -15.43 -1.44 -4.54
CA ALA A 488 -15.48 -1.45 -6.00
C ALA A 488 -14.35 -0.60 -6.61
N ILE A 489 -14.08 0.57 -6.05
CA ILE A 489 -12.98 1.44 -6.47
C ILE A 489 -11.62 0.75 -6.22
N ILE A 490 -11.37 0.26 -4.99
CA ILE A 490 -10.10 -0.40 -4.63
C ILE A 490 -9.81 -1.62 -5.51
N TYR A 491 -10.84 -2.41 -5.85
CA TYR A 491 -10.69 -3.58 -6.70
C TYR A 491 -10.44 -3.24 -8.17
N THR A 492 -10.77 -2.04 -8.61
CA THR A 492 -10.68 -1.66 -10.03
C THR A 492 -9.54 -0.67 -10.33
N LEU A 493 -8.99 0.01 -9.33
CA LEU A 493 -7.79 0.83 -9.49
C LEU A 493 -6.53 -0.01 -9.80
N PRO A 494 -5.45 0.62 -10.34
CA PRO A 494 -4.15 -0.04 -10.47
C PRO A 494 -3.64 -0.58 -9.13
N GLY A 495 -2.90 -1.68 -9.17
CA GLY A 495 -2.43 -2.40 -7.99
C GLY A 495 -3.30 -3.61 -7.63
N VAL A 496 -3.11 -4.15 -6.45
CA VAL A 496 -3.78 -5.34 -5.94
C VAL A 496 -4.58 -5.02 -4.67
N PRO A 497 -5.89 -5.32 -4.64
CA PRO A 497 -6.70 -5.07 -3.45
C PRO A 497 -6.33 -6.01 -2.31
N CYS A 498 -6.41 -5.51 -1.09
CA CYS A 498 -6.25 -6.26 0.13
C CYS A 498 -7.42 -6.03 1.07
N LEU A 499 -8.12 -7.09 1.42
CA LEU A 499 -9.14 -7.08 2.46
C LEU A 499 -8.48 -7.29 3.83
N TYR A 500 -8.86 -6.50 4.81
CA TYR A 500 -8.55 -6.79 6.20
C TYR A 500 -9.61 -7.74 6.77
N TYR A 501 -9.20 -8.80 7.47
CA TYR A 501 -10.14 -9.82 7.98
C TYR A 501 -11.35 -9.19 8.69
N GLY A 502 -12.53 -9.62 8.34
CA GLY A 502 -13.78 -9.15 8.93
C GLY A 502 -14.42 -7.95 8.22
N ASP A 503 -13.73 -7.27 7.32
CA ASP A 503 -14.36 -6.19 6.54
C ASP A 503 -15.44 -6.72 5.60
N GLU A 504 -15.30 -7.95 5.11
CA GLU A 504 -16.28 -8.62 4.25
C GLU A 504 -17.61 -8.94 4.95
N ILE A 505 -17.61 -8.92 6.28
CA ILE A 505 -18.81 -9.04 7.12
C ILE A 505 -19.10 -7.74 7.87
N ALA A 506 -18.56 -6.63 7.38
CA ALA A 506 -18.79 -5.28 7.89
C ALA A 506 -18.48 -5.11 9.40
N MET A 507 -17.41 -5.75 9.90
CA MET A 507 -16.93 -5.53 11.25
C MET A 507 -16.57 -4.07 11.46
N GLN A 508 -16.87 -3.55 12.65
CA GLN A 508 -16.57 -2.20 13.08
C GLN A 508 -15.50 -2.19 14.17
N GLY A 509 -14.81 -1.09 14.32
CA GLY A 509 -13.82 -0.88 15.37
C GLY A 509 -12.97 0.35 15.08
N TYR A 510 -12.74 1.13 16.12
CA TYR A 510 -11.76 2.22 16.09
C TYR A 510 -10.34 1.65 16.09
N ARG A 511 -9.34 2.48 16.38
CA ARG A 511 -7.93 2.06 16.38
C ARG A 511 -7.66 0.96 17.39
N ASP A 512 -6.49 0.37 17.30
CA ASP A 512 -5.96 -0.61 18.25
C ASP A 512 -6.33 -0.27 19.71
N PRO A 513 -6.96 -1.24 20.42
CA PRO A 513 -7.18 -2.65 20.08
C PRO A 513 -8.55 -2.96 19.42
N PHE A 514 -9.42 -1.98 19.24
CA PHE A 514 -10.83 -2.18 18.83
C PHE A 514 -10.98 -2.68 17.39
N ASN A 515 -10.04 -2.35 16.50
CA ASN A 515 -9.99 -2.86 15.13
C ASN A 515 -9.54 -4.34 15.06
N ARG A 516 -9.08 -4.92 16.17
CA ARG A 516 -8.51 -6.27 16.30
C ARG A 516 -9.44 -7.24 17.05
N ALA A 517 -10.76 -7.03 17.00
CA ALA A 517 -11.73 -7.98 17.54
C ALA A 517 -11.63 -9.33 16.82
N PHE A 518 -12.01 -10.42 17.52
CA PHE A 518 -12.05 -11.75 16.93
C PHE A 518 -13.06 -11.83 15.80
N PHE A 519 -12.74 -12.56 14.73
CA PHE A 519 -13.62 -12.70 13.56
C PHE A 519 -14.98 -13.32 13.97
N ARG A 520 -16.05 -12.71 13.50
CA ARG A 520 -17.43 -13.12 13.83
C ARG A 520 -17.93 -14.20 12.87
N TRP A 521 -17.50 -15.45 13.09
CA TRP A 521 -17.93 -16.57 12.24
C TRP A 521 -19.45 -16.84 12.27
N ASP A 522 -20.12 -16.33 13.28
CA ASP A 522 -21.57 -16.38 13.48
C ASP A 522 -22.32 -15.14 12.96
N ALA A 523 -21.63 -14.21 12.30
CA ALA A 523 -22.24 -12.98 11.79
C ALA A 523 -23.33 -13.26 10.76
N HIS A 524 -24.45 -12.55 10.90
CA HIS A 524 -25.55 -12.58 9.94
C HIS A 524 -25.34 -11.66 8.74
N GLU A 525 -24.45 -10.65 8.87
CA GLU A 525 -24.12 -9.74 7.77
C GLU A 525 -23.26 -10.46 6.73
N GLN A 526 -23.79 -10.62 5.54
CA GLN A 526 -23.14 -11.36 4.45
C GLN A 526 -23.30 -10.64 3.10
N ARG A 527 -23.87 -9.42 3.07
CA ARG A 527 -24.22 -8.72 1.82
C ARG A 527 -23.00 -8.30 1.01
N LEU A 528 -21.87 -8.03 1.66
CA LEU A 528 -20.67 -7.57 0.99
C LEU A 528 -19.88 -8.73 0.35
N ARG A 529 -19.89 -9.93 0.95
CA ARG A 529 -19.14 -11.10 0.45
C ARG A 529 -19.40 -11.44 -1.03
N PRO A 530 -20.66 -11.55 -1.50
CA PRO A 530 -20.93 -11.86 -2.91
C PRO A 530 -20.39 -10.79 -3.85
N VAL A 531 -20.43 -9.51 -3.46
CA VAL A 531 -19.91 -8.39 -4.24
C VAL A 531 -18.39 -8.50 -4.37
N LEU A 532 -17.69 -8.76 -3.26
CA LEU A 532 -16.24 -8.93 -3.25
C LEU A 532 -15.80 -10.14 -4.08
N ALA A 533 -16.51 -11.26 -3.99
CA ALA A 533 -16.26 -12.45 -4.80
C ALA A 533 -16.44 -12.17 -6.30
N GLN A 534 -17.46 -11.42 -6.70
CA GLN A 534 -17.68 -10.99 -8.08
C GLN A 534 -16.56 -10.05 -8.57
N LEU A 535 -16.14 -9.09 -7.75
CA LEU A 535 -15.04 -8.19 -8.07
C LEU A 535 -13.72 -8.96 -8.21
N ALA A 536 -13.47 -9.95 -7.36
CA ALA A 536 -12.31 -10.84 -7.46
C ALA A 536 -12.36 -11.67 -8.76
N GLN A 537 -13.50 -12.26 -9.06
CA GLN A 537 -13.70 -13.02 -10.32
C GLN A 537 -13.45 -12.12 -11.54
N LEU A 538 -13.92 -10.89 -11.52
CA LEU A 538 -13.68 -9.94 -12.60
C LEU A 538 -12.17 -9.66 -12.78
N ARG A 539 -11.42 -9.49 -11.69
CA ARG A 539 -9.96 -9.32 -11.75
C ARG A 539 -9.25 -10.53 -12.34
N HIS A 540 -9.73 -11.74 -12.03
CA HIS A 540 -9.14 -12.98 -12.54
C HIS A 540 -9.41 -13.20 -14.03
N THR A 541 -10.51 -12.68 -14.57
CA THR A 541 -10.94 -12.92 -15.95
C THR A 541 -10.62 -11.78 -16.90
N CYS A 542 -10.50 -10.54 -16.43
CA CYS A 542 -10.22 -9.37 -17.25
C CYS A 542 -8.74 -8.97 -17.16
N GLU A 543 -8.03 -9.05 -18.28
CA GLU A 543 -6.60 -8.70 -18.38
C GLU A 543 -6.31 -7.25 -18.00
N ALA A 544 -7.24 -6.36 -18.28
CA ALA A 544 -7.07 -4.94 -17.99
C ALA A 544 -6.78 -4.65 -16.50
N PHE A 545 -7.19 -5.50 -15.57
CA PHE A 545 -6.90 -5.32 -14.15
C PHE A 545 -5.49 -5.78 -13.73
N ARG A 546 -4.74 -6.43 -14.60
CA ARG A 546 -3.35 -6.82 -14.32
C ARG A 546 -2.40 -5.63 -14.48
N THR A 547 -2.37 -5.04 -15.68
CA THR A 547 -1.42 -3.99 -16.06
C THR A 547 -2.05 -2.89 -16.90
N GLY A 548 -3.38 -2.87 -17.05
CA GLY A 548 -4.09 -1.88 -17.84
C GLY A 548 -3.91 -0.46 -17.29
N GLN A 549 -3.80 0.51 -18.18
CA GLN A 549 -3.66 1.92 -17.82
C GLN A 549 -4.96 2.48 -17.25
N LEU A 550 -4.85 3.35 -16.26
CA LEU A 550 -5.96 4.15 -15.74
C LEU A 550 -6.20 5.34 -16.66
N ARG A 551 -7.41 5.47 -17.18
CA ARG A 551 -7.87 6.62 -17.96
C ARG A 551 -9.14 7.17 -17.33
N VAL A 552 -9.12 8.44 -16.97
CA VAL A 552 -10.28 9.13 -16.38
C VAL A 552 -11.12 9.76 -17.49
N LEU A 553 -12.41 9.48 -17.49
CA LEU A 553 -13.39 10.04 -18.42
C LEU A 553 -14.17 11.19 -17.77
N ARG A 554 -14.54 11.02 -16.47
CA ARG A 554 -15.25 12.03 -15.69
C ARG A 554 -14.93 11.87 -14.21
N ALA A 555 -14.66 12.98 -13.52
CA ALA A 555 -14.52 13.03 -12.08
C ALA A 555 -15.09 14.36 -11.58
N GLU A 556 -16.39 14.41 -11.34
CA GLU A 556 -17.12 15.61 -10.91
C GLU A 556 -18.46 15.23 -10.28
N ASP A 557 -19.06 16.13 -9.51
CA ASP A 557 -20.42 16.00 -8.97
C ASP A 557 -20.71 14.70 -8.21
N GLY A 558 -19.70 14.12 -7.55
CA GLY A 558 -19.84 12.83 -6.84
C GLY A 558 -19.81 11.61 -7.75
N ILE A 559 -19.43 11.79 -9.02
CA ILE A 559 -19.33 10.72 -10.01
C ILE A 559 -17.85 10.48 -10.33
N LEU A 560 -17.46 9.21 -10.33
CA LEU A 560 -16.19 8.75 -10.90
C LEU A 560 -16.50 7.86 -12.10
N HIS A 561 -16.00 8.24 -13.28
CA HIS A 561 -16.09 7.47 -14.49
C HIS A 561 -14.70 7.32 -15.09
N TYR A 562 -14.17 6.09 -15.09
CA TYR A 562 -12.82 5.81 -15.55
C TYR A 562 -12.71 4.46 -16.19
N GLN A 563 -11.61 4.25 -16.90
CA GLN A 563 -11.30 3.01 -17.58
C GLN A 563 -10.00 2.40 -17.06
N ARG A 564 -9.92 1.07 -17.12
CA ARG A 564 -8.70 0.30 -17.13
C ARG A 564 -8.50 -0.22 -18.54
N VAL A 565 -7.54 0.36 -19.24
CA VAL A 565 -7.29 0.06 -20.65
C VAL A 565 -6.19 -0.99 -20.77
N GLY A 566 -6.57 -2.21 -21.08
CA GLY A 566 -5.66 -3.32 -21.33
C GLY A 566 -5.35 -3.49 -22.82
N LYS A 567 -4.62 -4.55 -23.15
CA LYS A 567 -4.22 -4.85 -24.54
C LYS A 567 -5.34 -5.50 -25.34
N VAL A 568 -6.17 -6.29 -24.68
CA VAL A 568 -7.24 -7.08 -25.33
C VAL A 568 -8.63 -6.68 -24.81
N GLU A 569 -8.70 -6.09 -23.64
CA GLU A 569 -9.96 -5.71 -23.01
C GLU A 569 -9.83 -4.33 -22.35
N THR A 570 -10.93 -3.62 -22.30
CA THR A 570 -11.07 -2.39 -21.52
C THR A 570 -12.20 -2.58 -20.51
N ALA A 571 -11.93 -2.36 -19.25
CA ALA A 571 -12.94 -2.27 -18.21
C ALA A 571 -13.29 -0.80 -17.96
N GLU A 572 -14.57 -0.47 -18.05
CA GLU A 572 -15.11 0.87 -17.79
C GLU A 572 -15.91 0.85 -16.49
N ILE A 573 -15.56 1.72 -15.58
CA ILE A 573 -16.06 1.75 -14.21
C ILE A 573 -16.76 3.09 -13.95
N ILE A 574 -17.99 3.03 -13.49
CA ILE A 574 -18.78 4.20 -13.11
C ILE A 574 -19.22 4.03 -11.67
N VAL A 575 -18.88 4.98 -10.82
CA VAL A 575 -19.29 5.05 -9.42
C VAL A 575 -20.14 6.29 -9.21
N ASN A 576 -21.35 6.08 -8.70
CA ASN A 576 -22.34 7.11 -8.41
C ASN A 576 -22.54 7.28 -6.91
N ARG A 577 -21.96 8.30 -6.31
CA ARG A 577 -22.16 8.66 -4.90
C ARG A 577 -23.36 9.57 -4.68
N THR A 578 -24.06 9.96 -5.74
CA THR A 578 -25.22 10.86 -5.63
C THR A 578 -26.46 10.13 -5.15
N GLU A 579 -27.48 10.87 -4.76
CA GLU A 579 -28.78 10.34 -4.32
C GLU A 579 -29.75 10.07 -5.49
N HIS A 580 -29.29 10.25 -6.73
CA HIS A 580 -30.11 10.12 -7.93
C HIS A 580 -29.55 9.05 -8.88
N ILE A 581 -30.45 8.42 -9.66
CA ILE A 581 -30.02 7.62 -10.81
C ILE A 581 -29.33 8.53 -11.81
N ILE A 582 -28.15 8.13 -12.26
CA ILE A 582 -27.43 8.80 -13.35
C ILE A 582 -27.45 7.94 -14.61
N VAL A 583 -27.38 8.59 -15.76
CA VAL A 583 -27.20 7.93 -17.05
C VAL A 583 -25.87 8.39 -17.63
N GLU A 584 -24.94 7.46 -17.79
CA GLU A 584 -23.62 7.73 -18.36
C GLU A 584 -23.49 7.08 -19.74
N THR A 585 -22.79 7.78 -20.62
CA THR A 585 -22.46 7.26 -21.94
C THR A 585 -21.09 6.57 -21.87
N LEU A 586 -21.05 5.27 -22.17
CA LEU A 586 -19.83 4.48 -22.27
C LEU A 586 -18.99 4.92 -23.48
N ALA A 587 -17.72 4.63 -23.49
CA ALA A 587 -16.82 4.89 -24.61
C ALA A 587 -17.29 4.23 -25.92
N SER A 588 -18.01 3.11 -25.84
CA SER A 588 -18.66 2.45 -26.97
C SER A 588 -19.87 3.20 -27.54
N GLY A 589 -20.29 4.31 -26.94
CA GLY A 589 -21.47 5.08 -27.30
C GLY A 589 -22.80 4.53 -26.75
N LYS A 590 -22.79 3.43 -26.01
CA LYS A 590 -23.97 2.90 -25.30
C LYS A 590 -24.18 3.68 -24.02
N SER A 591 -25.44 3.81 -23.62
CA SER A 591 -25.77 4.41 -22.32
C SER A 591 -26.05 3.33 -21.27
N THR A 592 -25.65 3.61 -20.04
CA THR A 592 -25.94 2.77 -18.88
C THR A 592 -26.50 3.60 -17.73
N GLU A 593 -27.43 3.01 -16.98
CA GLU A 593 -27.96 3.61 -15.75
C GLU A 593 -27.15 3.13 -14.56
N VAL A 594 -26.83 4.04 -13.65
CA VAL A 594 -26.16 3.70 -12.37
C VAL A 594 -27.01 4.20 -11.21
N ASN A 595 -27.40 3.27 -10.37
CA ASN A 595 -28.23 3.56 -9.20
C ASN A 595 -27.55 4.53 -8.22
N PRO A 596 -28.33 5.24 -7.39
CA PRO A 596 -27.80 6.04 -6.29
C PRO A 596 -26.92 5.19 -5.37
N MET A 597 -25.83 5.78 -4.87
CA MET A 597 -24.89 5.12 -3.96
C MET A 597 -24.42 3.74 -4.48
N GLY A 598 -24.19 3.65 -5.80
CA GLY A 598 -23.89 2.40 -6.49
C GLY A 598 -22.75 2.53 -7.51
N PHE A 599 -22.53 1.44 -8.21
CA PHE A 599 -21.51 1.39 -9.27
C PHE A 599 -21.93 0.41 -10.37
N THR A 600 -21.32 0.59 -11.54
CA THR A 600 -21.43 -0.33 -12.69
C THR A 600 -20.04 -0.54 -13.27
N ILE A 601 -19.76 -1.77 -13.69
CA ILE A 601 -18.52 -2.14 -14.38
C ILE A 601 -18.90 -2.85 -15.67
N VAL A 602 -18.36 -2.36 -16.80
CA VAL A 602 -18.57 -2.92 -18.13
C VAL A 602 -17.21 -3.32 -18.69
N VAL A 603 -17.09 -4.52 -19.21
CA VAL A 603 -15.88 -5.01 -19.88
C VAL A 603 -16.20 -5.20 -21.35
N GLU A 604 -15.39 -4.60 -22.23
CA GLU A 604 -15.51 -4.72 -23.68
C GLU A 604 -14.16 -5.15 -24.27
N GLU A 605 -14.20 -6.02 -25.29
CA GLU A 605 -13.02 -6.40 -26.06
C GLU A 605 -12.53 -5.17 -26.86
N VAL A 606 -11.23 -4.95 -26.86
CA VAL A 606 -10.61 -3.95 -27.74
C VAL A 606 -10.80 -4.44 -29.18
N GLY A 607 -11.69 -3.79 -29.93
CA GLY A 607 -11.96 -4.15 -31.31
C GLY A 607 -10.67 -4.17 -32.15
N HIS A 608 -10.49 -5.20 -32.94
CA HIS A 608 -9.42 -5.29 -33.94
C HIS A 608 -9.69 -4.26 -35.05
N ASN A 609 -9.42 -2.99 -34.79
CA ASN A 609 -9.27 -1.98 -35.84
C ASN A 609 -7.80 -1.58 -35.88
N PRO A 610 -7.03 -2.08 -36.87
CA PRO A 610 -5.59 -1.83 -36.98
C PRO A 610 -5.22 -0.35 -37.20
N ASP A 611 -6.22 0.54 -37.43
CA ASP A 611 -6.03 1.96 -37.71
C ASP A 611 -6.31 2.88 -36.51
N HIS A 612 -6.67 2.37 -35.34
CA HIS A 612 -6.71 3.16 -34.12
C HIS A 612 -5.33 3.17 -33.47
N SER A 613 -4.46 4.04 -33.98
CA SER A 613 -3.36 4.55 -33.19
C SER A 613 -3.98 5.23 -31.95
N TYR A 614 -3.42 4.98 -30.78
CA TYR A 614 -3.82 5.50 -29.46
C TYR A 614 -3.78 7.05 -29.35
N TYR A 615 -3.86 7.79 -30.47
CA TYR A 615 -3.57 9.21 -30.57
C TYR A 615 -4.73 10.08 -31.12
N ASP A 616 -5.85 9.48 -31.51
CA ASP A 616 -6.98 10.21 -32.10
C ASP A 616 -8.14 10.38 -31.10
N TYR A 617 -7.91 11.11 -30.02
CA TYR A 617 -9.00 11.78 -29.28
C TYR A 617 -8.52 13.11 -28.76
N VAL A 618 -8.76 14.16 -29.57
CA VAL A 618 -8.81 15.56 -29.18
C VAL A 618 -10.18 15.86 -28.60
#